data_53a01a7fa3c352bbfa2d1d33f3ed7cb0
#
_entry.id   53a01a7fa3c352bbfa2d1d33f3ed7cb0
#
_cell.length_a   1.000
_cell.length_b   1.000
_cell.length_c   1.000
_cell.angle_alpha   90.00
_cell.angle_beta   90.00
_cell.angle_gamma   90.00
#
_symmetry.space_group_name_H-M   'P 1'
#
loop_
_entity.id
_entity.type
_entity.pdbx_description
1 polymer ?
#
loop_
_entity_poly.entity_id
_entity_poly.type
_entity_poly.pdbx_seq_one_letter_code
_entity_poly.pdbx_strand_id
1 'polypeptide(L)'
;MKKYGDRIRNTRLSKSGIAYPVTTFLMLAGCGSIGEPLYPALNIPLCVNDLTAVERGDKIDIRFTVQPRTTEGMVLTQVGSVDLRIGPIPAGGFNANDWANGATKIAVPTLPGPGAAQAQTSARDFVGKQLAVAIRLGNARGRMNDWSNFYPITVEQPLATPTDFKAVPVAEGMRLTWNAPGQTAFRIFRKAGEQSQPSQLAVTDKPEYLDTSTEYGTAYKYYLQGIHDKAETAVVESDLITPKDIFPPQAPSGLTAAIGVGAVELAWTRNTETDFKEYRVFRSEENGPYIQIAAGLEAPIYSDRKIEPGKHYRYRISALDQTGNTSDPSEPVEVTVP
;
A
#
# COMPACT_ATOMS: atom_id res chain seq x y z
N MET A 1 -18.20 59.65 6.28
CA MET A 1 -19.08 60.84 6.17
C MET A 1 -20.01 60.83 7.37
N LYS A 2 -19.85 61.93 8.14
CA LYS A 2 -20.80 62.69 8.99
C LYS A 2 -21.60 61.82 10.00
N LYS A 3 -21.37 62.00 11.29
CA LYS A 3 -21.35 63.17 12.21
C LYS A 3 -22.70 63.35 12.93
N TYR A 4 -22.53 63.55 14.26
CA TYR A 4 -23.26 64.41 15.20
C TYR A 4 -24.52 63.77 15.83
N GLY A 5 -24.80 63.88 17.10
CA GLY A 5 -24.21 64.68 18.20
C GLY A 5 -25.27 64.97 19.23
N ASP A 6 -24.84 64.93 20.47
CA ASP A 6 -25.20 65.80 21.61
C ASP A 6 -26.65 66.24 21.89
N ARG A 7 -27.11 66.13 23.09
CA ARG A 7 -27.05 67.11 24.19
C ARG A 7 -27.96 66.79 25.37
N ILE A 8 -27.33 66.66 26.50
CA ILE A 8 -27.64 67.13 27.84
C ILE A 8 -28.86 68.06 27.99
N ARG A 9 -29.67 67.87 29.10
CA ARG A 9 -30.04 68.92 30.02
C ARG A 9 -30.61 68.35 31.37
N ASN A 10 -29.98 68.80 32.46
CA ASN A 10 -30.40 68.79 33.83
C ASN A 10 -31.72 69.52 34.06
N THR A 11 -32.48 69.08 35.07
CA THR A 11 -33.04 69.96 36.17
C THR A 11 -33.63 69.11 37.29
N ARG A 12 -33.02 69.19 38.43
CA ARG A 12 -33.38 69.65 39.80
C ARG A 12 -34.69 69.14 40.42
N LEU A 13 -34.50 68.38 41.55
CA LEU A 13 -35.01 68.55 42.91
C LEU A 13 -36.51 68.71 43.19
N SER A 14 -37.06 67.76 43.95
CA SER A 14 -37.85 68.08 45.14
C SER A 14 -37.89 66.92 46.09
N LYS A 15 -37.83 67.25 47.36
CA LYS A 15 -37.75 66.41 48.59
C LYS A 15 -39.08 65.75 48.95
N SER A 16 -39.06 64.55 49.44
CA SER A 16 -39.55 64.17 50.82
C SER A 16 -40.16 62.74 50.81
N GLY A 17 -39.86 62.00 51.82
CA GLY A 17 -40.59 60.78 52.14
C GLY A 17 -39.66 59.60 52.48
N ILE A 18 -39.31 59.51 53.76
CA ILE A 18 -38.62 58.34 54.34
C ILE A 18 -39.63 57.18 54.37
N ALA A 19 -39.35 56.13 53.64
CA ALA A 19 -39.93 54.82 53.82
C ALA A 19 -38.80 53.78 53.75
N TYR A 20 -38.53 53.15 54.88
CA TYR A 20 -37.58 52.04 54.94
C TYR A 20 -38.23 50.78 54.33
N PRO A 21 -37.69 50.20 53.28
CA PRO A 21 -38.06 48.82 52.88
C PRO A 21 -37.24 47.84 53.76
N VAL A 22 -37.94 47.05 54.48
CA VAL A 22 -37.43 45.86 55.19
C VAL A 22 -36.96 44.91 54.05
N THR A 23 -35.65 44.87 53.81
CA THR A 23 -35.07 43.90 52.92
C THR A 23 -35.02 42.54 53.59
N THR A 24 -35.98 41.71 53.31
CA THR A 24 -35.97 40.29 53.71
C THR A 24 -34.81 39.61 53.03
N PHE A 25 -33.74 39.34 53.76
CA PHE A 25 -32.59 38.57 53.29
C PHE A 25 -33.01 37.07 53.23
N LEU A 26 -33.44 36.59 52.10
CA LEU A 26 -33.64 35.16 51.92
C LEU A 26 -32.27 34.51 51.94
N MET A 27 -31.86 33.95 53.05
CA MET A 27 -30.76 32.99 53.15
C MET A 27 -31.15 31.73 52.37
N LEU A 28 -30.73 31.62 51.13
CA LEU A 28 -30.69 30.34 50.43
C LEU A 28 -29.62 29.49 51.13
N ALA A 29 -30.04 28.73 52.14
CA ALA A 29 -29.25 27.60 52.63
C ALA A 29 -29.16 26.55 51.50
N GLY A 30 -28.18 26.67 50.64
CA GLY A 30 -27.78 25.59 49.75
C GLY A 30 -27.23 24.47 50.62
N CYS A 31 -28.03 23.48 50.96
CA CYS A 31 -27.54 22.19 51.43
C CYS A 31 -26.77 21.51 50.27
N GLY A 32 -25.56 21.93 50.03
CA GLY A 32 -24.62 21.12 49.32
C GLY A 32 -24.28 19.93 50.20
N SER A 33 -24.82 18.76 49.92
CA SER A 33 -24.28 17.53 50.47
C SER A 33 -22.83 17.42 50.03
N ILE A 34 -21.90 17.54 50.97
CA ILE A 34 -20.50 17.22 50.72
C ILE A 34 -20.51 15.72 50.46
N GLY A 35 -20.44 15.34 49.17
CA GLY A 35 -20.21 13.93 48.79
C GLY A 35 -18.92 13.45 49.45
N GLU A 36 -18.88 12.18 49.77
CA GLU A 36 -17.66 11.58 50.30
C GLU A 36 -16.47 11.97 49.41
N PRO A 37 -15.31 12.30 50.01
CA PRO A 37 -14.13 12.64 49.22
C PRO A 37 -13.82 11.49 48.25
N LEU A 38 -13.89 11.76 46.95
CA LEU A 38 -13.48 10.80 45.96
C LEU A 38 -12.01 10.46 46.22
N TYR A 39 -11.71 9.17 46.33
CA TYR A 39 -10.33 8.72 46.44
C TYR A 39 -9.54 9.31 45.26
N PRO A 40 -8.29 9.78 45.49
CA PRO A 40 -7.48 10.34 44.40
C PRO A 40 -7.35 9.31 43.29
N ALA A 41 -7.75 9.68 42.07
CA ALA A 41 -7.69 8.82 40.91
C ALA A 41 -6.27 8.34 40.72
N LEU A 42 -6.08 7.06 40.54
CA LEU A 42 -4.76 6.44 40.37
C LEU A 42 -4.24 6.68 38.97
N ASN A 43 -5.13 6.95 38.01
CA ASN A 43 -4.79 7.20 36.59
C ASN A 43 -3.93 6.09 35.99
N ILE A 44 -4.21 4.84 36.33
CA ILE A 44 -3.48 3.68 35.78
C ILE A 44 -4.06 3.38 34.41
N PRO A 45 -3.23 3.26 33.35
CA PRO A 45 -3.72 2.89 32.01
C PRO A 45 -4.46 1.54 32.03
N LEU A 46 -5.48 1.37 31.15
CA LEU A 46 -6.06 0.05 30.92
C LEU A 46 -5.01 -0.91 30.38
N CYS A 47 -5.23 -2.21 30.66
CA CYS A 47 -4.35 -3.27 30.19
C CYS A 47 -4.34 -3.37 28.65
N VAL A 48 -3.18 -3.61 28.07
CA VAL A 48 -3.03 -3.95 26.65
C VAL A 48 -3.54 -5.40 26.46
N ASN A 49 -4.33 -5.64 25.42
CA ASN A 49 -4.92 -6.95 25.12
C ASN A 49 -4.73 -7.41 23.68
N ASP A 50 -4.05 -6.62 22.86
CA ASP A 50 -3.82 -6.82 21.45
C ASP A 50 -2.31 -6.89 21.09
N LEU A 51 -1.45 -7.19 22.08
CA LEU A 51 -0.03 -7.32 21.83
C LEU A 51 0.24 -8.46 20.84
N THR A 52 1.06 -8.16 19.83
CA THR A 52 1.57 -9.10 18.84
C THR A 52 3.07 -8.94 18.68
N ALA A 53 3.76 -10.01 18.30
CA ALA A 53 5.18 -10.00 18.01
C ALA A 53 5.47 -10.83 16.76
N VAL A 54 6.29 -10.31 15.85
CA VAL A 54 6.69 -10.97 14.60
C VAL A 54 8.18 -10.80 14.40
N GLU A 55 8.87 -11.89 14.09
CA GLU A 55 10.26 -11.85 13.68
C GLU A 55 10.38 -11.34 12.25
N ARG A 56 11.24 -10.32 12.06
CA ARG A 56 11.57 -9.74 10.75
C ARG A 56 13.07 -9.60 10.58
N GLY A 57 13.66 -10.51 9.83
CA GLY A 57 15.11 -10.59 9.70
C GLY A 57 15.77 -10.82 11.05
N ASP A 58 16.67 -9.95 11.48
CA ASP A 58 17.38 -10.05 12.76
C ASP A 58 16.67 -9.32 13.92
N LYS A 59 15.40 -8.92 13.75
CA LYS A 59 14.63 -8.17 14.75
C LYS A 59 13.29 -8.86 15.06
N ILE A 60 12.78 -8.58 16.25
CA ILE A 60 11.43 -8.91 16.66
C ILE A 60 10.68 -7.59 16.76
N ASP A 61 9.69 -7.40 15.89
CA ASP A 61 8.76 -6.27 15.88
C ASP A 61 7.59 -6.57 16.81
N ILE A 62 7.37 -5.70 17.78
CA ILE A 62 6.31 -5.82 18.77
C ILE A 62 5.35 -4.67 18.58
N ARG A 63 4.05 -4.97 18.44
CA ARG A 63 2.98 -3.99 18.26
C ARG A 63 1.91 -4.16 19.31
N PHE A 64 1.35 -3.05 19.76
CA PHE A 64 0.26 -3.02 20.74
C PHE A 64 -0.47 -1.68 20.68
N THR A 65 -1.67 -1.63 21.29
CA THR A 65 -2.46 -0.39 21.38
C THR A 65 -2.59 0.05 22.83
N VAL A 66 -2.19 1.30 23.11
CA VAL A 66 -2.45 1.96 24.38
C VAL A 66 -3.90 2.45 24.36
N GLN A 67 -4.71 1.93 25.28
CA GLN A 67 -6.12 2.27 25.38
C GLN A 67 -6.32 3.74 25.81
N PRO A 68 -7.38 4.43 25.32
CA PRO A 68 -7.59 5.85 25.61
C PRO A 68 -8.14 6.15 27.01
N ARG A 69 -8.30 5.14 27.86
CA ARG A 69 -8.89 5.26 29.20
C ARG A 69 -8.00 4.65 30.27
N THR A 70 -8.23 5.13 31.49
CA THR A 70 -7.66 4.56 32.71
C THR A 70 -8.60 3.48 33.31
N THR A 71 -8.11 2.77 34.31
CA THR A 71 -8.90 1.78 35.07
C THR A 71 -10.14 2.38 35.77
N GLU A 72 -10.11 3.67 36.03
CA GLU A 72 -11.26 4.42 36.61
C GLU A 72 -12.16 5.05 35.51
N GLY A 73 -11.93 4.73 34.22
CA GLY A 73 -12.71 5.23 33.09
C GLY A 73 -12.38 6.66 32.64
N MET A 74 -11.38 7.29 33.24
CA MET A 74 -10.95 8.64 32.89
C MET A 74 -10.16 8.60 31.55
N VAL A 75 -10.09 9.74 30.86
CA VAL A 75 -9.28 9.86 29.64
C VAL A 75 -7.80 9.79 30.02
N LEU A 76 -7.07 8.87 29.37
CA LEU A 76 -5.62 8.77 29.49
C LEU A 76 -4.96 9.85 28.66
N THR A 77 -4.16 10.71 29.28
CA THR A 77 -3.44 11.80 28.59
C THR A 77 -1.99 11.46 28.30
N GLN A 78 -1.37 10.61 29.12
CA GLN A 78 0.03 10.17 28.97
C GLN A 78 0.26 8.82 29.66
N VAL A 79 1.26 8.09 29.19
CA VAL A 79 1.79 6.89 29.83
C VAL A 79 3.02 7.27 30.65
N GLY A 80 3.03 6.93 31.93
CA GLY A 80 4.14 7.28 32.83
C GLY A 80 5.33 6.32 32.72
N SER A 81 5.05 5.02 32.59
CA SER A 81 6.08 3.99 32.52
C SER A 81 5.62 2.81 31.66
N VAL A 82 6.60 2.12 31.05
CA VAL A 82 6.39 0.93 30.24
C VAL A 82 7.34 -0.17 30.69
N ASP A 83 6.81 -1.37 30.89
CA ASP A 83 7.59 -2.58 31.20
C ASP A 83 7.24 -3.64 30.16
N LEU A 84 8.04 -3.72 29.08
CA LEU A 84 7.93 -4.71 28.01
C LEU A 84 9.01 -5.77 28.21
N ARG A 85 8.61 -7.03 28.17
CA ARG A 85 9.51 -8.15 28.42
C ARG A 85 9.34 -9.30 27.44
N ILE A 86 10.45 -10.02 27.22
CA ILE A 86 10.49 -11.28 26.47
C ILE A 86 11.17 -12.35 27.32
N GLY A 87 10.58 -13.52 27.44
CA GLY A 87 11.09 -14.59 28.29
C GLY A 87 10.52 -15.95 27.93
N PRO A 88 10.89 -17.02 28.63
CA PRO A 88 10.36 -18.37 28.35
C PRO A 88 8.83 -18.41 28.34
N ILE A 89 8.24 -19.30 27.56
CA ILE A 89 6.79 -19.50 27.59
C ILE A 89 6.40 -19.98 29.00
N PRO A 90 5.44 -19.30 29.66
CA PRO A 90 5.02 -19.70 31.00
C PRO A 90 4.43 -21.11 31.02
N ALA A 91 4.84 -21.93 31.96
CA ALA A 91 4.18 -23.19 32.25
C ALA A 91 2.85 -22.96 32.99
N GLY A 92 1.96 -23.96 32.98
CA GLY A 92 0.67 -23.87 33.68
C GLY A 92 0.84 -23.53 35.16
N GLY A 93 -0.02 -22.64 35.68
CA GLY A 93 0.04 -22.17 37.08
C GLY A 93 1.15 -21.15 37.39
N PHE A 94 1.72 -20.47 36.36
CA PHE A 94 2.78 -19.49 36.55
C PHE A 94 2.28 -18.20 37.24
N ASN A 95 3.20 -17.54 37.96
CA ASN A 95 3.02 -16.18 38.43
C ASN A 95 3.64 -15.20 37.43
N ALA A 96 2.85 -14.26 36.92
CA ALA A 96 3.30 -13.30 35.91
C ALA A 96 4.48 -12.41 36.40
N ASN A 97 4.53 -12.09 37.70
CA ASN A 97 5.62 -11.30 38.27
C ASN A 97 6.91 -12.12 38.41
N ASP A 98 6.79 -13.40 38.76
CA ASP A 98 7.95 -14.32 38.82
C ASP A 98 8.50 -14.56 37.42
N TRP A 99 7.64 -14.73 36.41
CA TRP A 99 8.04 -14.78 35.03
C TRP A 99 8.82 -13.52 34.63
N ALA A 100 8.28 -12.35 34.98
CA ALA A 100 8.91 -11.08 34.63
C ALA A 100 10.31 -10.93 35.24
N ASN A 101 10.56 -11.47 36.42
CA ASN A 101 11.89 -11.44 37.03
C ASN A 101 12.95 -12.21 36.23
N GLY A 102 12.54 -13.29 35.56
CA GLY A 102 13.42 -14.09 34.68
C GLY A 102 13.44 -13.63 33.21
N ALA A 103 12.55 -12.73 32.79
CA ALA A 103 12.42 -12.28 31.42
C ALA A 103 13.30 -11.05 31.13
N THR A 104 13.82 -10.99 29.91
CA THR A 104 14.63 -9.86 29.43
C THR A 104 13.74 -8.63 29.20
N LYS A 105 14.14 -7.50 29.77
CA LYS A 105 13.46 -6.21 29.54
C LYS A 105 13.84 -5.64 28.18
N ILE A 106 12.82 -5.21 27.42
CA ILE A 106 12.99 -4.58 26.11
C ILE A 106 12.82 -3.06 26.28
N ALA A 107 13.74 -2.30 25.68
CA ALA A 107 13.62 -0.85 25.63
C ALA A 107 12.44 -0.44 24.72
N VAL A 108 11.59 0.44 25.23
CA VAL A 108 10.47 0.99 24.46
C VAL A 108 10.68 2.49 24.29
N PRO A 109 10.48 3.05 23.09
CA PRO A 109 10.46 4.49 22.91
C PRO A 109 9.42 5.16 23.82
N THR A 110 9.64 6.42 24.18
CA THR A 110 8.64 7.19 24.95
C THR A 110 7.32 7.20 24.19
N LEU A 111 6.25 6.76 24.87
CA LEU A 111 4.91 6.75 24.30
C LEU A 111 4.27 8.13 24.46
N PRO A 112 3.81 8.76 23.37
CA PRO A 112 3.23 10.10 23.44
C PRO A 112 1.86 10.12 24.11
N GLY A 113 1.16 8.97 24.20
CA GLY A 113 -0.18 8.85 24.76
C GLY A 113 -0.92 7.62 24.23
N PRO A 114 -2.25 7.65 24.22
CA PRO A 114 -3.08 6.58 23.66
C PRO A 114 -2.86 6.41 22.16
N GLY A 115 -3.04 5.19 21.66
CA GLY A 115 -2.94 4.86 20.24
C GLY A 115 -2.03 3.67 19.97
N ALA A 116 -1.82 3.41 18.69
CA ALA A 116 -0.92 2.35 18.23
C ALA A 116 0.54 2.67 18.60
N ALA A 117 1.23 1.67 19.12
CA ALA A 117 2.63 1.76 19.53
C ALA A 117 3.41 0.55 19.07
N GLN A 118 4.72 0.72 18.91
CA GLN A 118 5.63 -0.33 18.50
C GLN A 118 6.96 -0.27 19.25
N ALA A 119 7.58 -1.44 19.40
CA ALA A 119 8.91 -1.60 19.92
C ALA A 119 9.65 -2.67 19.11
N GLN A 120 10.97 -2.65 19.16
CA GLN A 120 11.81 -3.63 18.49
C GLN A 120 12.88 -4.15 19.45
N THR A 121 13.28 -5.42 19.27
CA THR A 121 14.44 -5.99 19.92
C THR A 121 15.20 -6.87 18.94
N SER A 122 16.48 -7.19 19.24
CA SER A 122 17.26 -8.14 18.44
C SER A 122 16.69 -9.56 18.58
N ALA A 123 16.58 -10.29 17.47
CA ALA A 123 16.25 -11.72 17.48
C ALA A 123 17.44 -12.61 17.80
N ARG A 124 18.68 -12.12 17.62
CA ARG A 124 19.92 -12.92 17.67
C ARG A 124 20.14 -13.68 18.98
N ASP A 125 19.78 -13.07 20.11
CA ASP A 125 19.96 -13.67 21.44
C ASP A 125 18.89 -14.74 21.74
N PHE A 126 17.90 -14.86 20.89
CA PHE A 126 16.72 -15.69 21.10
C PHE A 126 16.54 -16.81 20.05
N VAL A 127 17.44 -16.90 19.08
CA VAL A 127 17.36 -17.90 18.00
C VAL A 127 17.22 -19.32 18.56
N GLY A 128 16.24 -20.08 18.02
CA GLY A 128 15.90 -21.45 18.43
C GLY A 128 15.08 -21.55 19.72
N LYS A 129 14.65 -20.42 20.31
CA LYS A 129 13.88 -20.42 21.56
C LYS A 129 12.40 -20.17 21.30
N GLN A 130 11.55 -20.82 22.08
CA GLN A 130 10.13 -20.54 22.21
C GLN A 130 9.93 -19.61 23.41
N LEU A 131 9.41 -18.41 23.14
CA LEU A 131 9.35 -17.33 24.10
C LEU A 131 7.93 -16.75 24.16
N ALA A 132 7.65 -15.99 25.20
CA ALA A 132 6.46 -15.15 25.29
C ALA A 132 6.88 -13.69 25.42
N VAL A 133 6.11 -12.80 24.82
CA VAL A 133 6.23 -11.34 24.94
C VAL A 133 5.03 -10.81 25.70
N ALA A 134 5.25 -9.96 26.69
CA ALA A 134 4.17 -9.30 27.43
C ALA A 134 4.58 -7.89 27.84
N ILE A 135 3.59 -7.01 28.00
CA ILE A 135 3.75 -5.60 28.37
C ILE A 135 2.81 -5.24 29.52
N ARG A 136 3.25 -4.32 30.36
CA ARG A 136 2.38 -3.61 31.29
C ARG A 136 2.72 -2.12 31.28
N LEU A 137 1.72 -1.30 31.55
CA LEU A 137 1.81 0.15 31.53
C LEU A 137 1.61 0.72 32.92
N GLY A 138 2.28 1.82 33.21
CA GLY A 138 2.17 2.48 34.49
C GLY A 138 1.80 3.95 34.37
N ASN A 139 1.26 4.50 35.49
CA ASN A 139 1.00 5.93 35.64
C ASN A 139 2.32 6.70 35.91
N ALA A 140 2.23 8.02 35.95
CA ALA A 140 3.38 8.90 36.27
C ALA A 140 4.01 8.65 37.67
N ARG A 141 3.31 7.96 38.58
CA ARG A 141 3.81 7.59 39.91
C ARG A 141 4.43 6.19 39.95
N GLY A 142 4.57 5.51 38.78
CA GLY A 142 5.13 4.17 38.68
C GLY A 142 4.19 3.02 39.08
N ARG A 143 2.92 3.28 39.34
CA ARG A 143 1.94 2.21 39.58
C ARG A 143 1.59 1.56 38.22
N MET A 144 1.79 0.25 38.14
CA MET A 144 1.58 -0.55 36.93
C MET A 144 0.18 -1.16 36.94
N ASN A 145 -0.38 -1.35 35.73
CA ASN A 145 -1.51 -2.25 35.49
C ASN A 145 -1.06 -3.72 35.46
N ASP A 146 -2.01 -4.62 35.16
CA ASP A 146 -1.71 -6.03 34.94
C ASP A 146 -0.98 -6.24 33.60
N TRP A 147 -0.37 -7.42 33.46
CA TRP A 147 0.27 -7.81 32.22
C TRP A 147 -0.77 -7.98 31.10
N SER A 148 -0.35 -7.65 29.86
CA SER A 148 -1.10 -7.92 28.64
C SER A 148 -1.34 -9.42 28.42
N ASN A 149 -1.95 -9.78 27.29
CA ASN A 149 -1.83 -11.12 26.76
C ASN A 149 -0.34 -11.48 26.61
N PHE A 150 0.00 -12.74 26.95
CA PHE A 150 1.32 -13.31 26.72
C PHE A 150 1.35 -13.84 25.29
N TYR A 151 2.05 -13.15 24.40
CA TYR A 151 2.11 -13.52 22.98
C TYR A 151 3.26 -14.49 22.73
N PRO A 152 2.97 -15.74 22.32
CA PRO A 152 4.00 -16.72 22.05
C PRO A 152 4.71 -16.43 20.73
N ILE A 153 6.04 -16.53 20.71
CA ILE A 153 6.88 -16.41 19.53
C ILE A 153 7.94 -17.50 19.53
N THR A 154 8.13 -18.17 18.40
CA THR A 154 9.30 -19.01 18.13
C THR A 154 10.25 -18.16 17.30
N VAL A 155 11.46 -17.98 17.80
CA VAL A 155 12.50 -17.21 17.09
C VAL A 155 13.34 -18.20 16.29
N GLU A 156 13.34 -18.02 14.99
CA GLU A 156 14.04 -18.89 14.05
C GLU A 156 15.39 -18.31 13.64
N GLN A 157 16.14 -19.03 12.80
CA GLN A 157 17.30 -18.45 12.15
C GLN A 157 16.86 -17.27 11.29
N PRO A 158 17.45 -16.06 11.46
CA PRO A 158 17.07 -14.91 10.66
C PRO A 158 17.09 -15.18 9.17
N LEU A 159 15.99 -14.89 8.49
CA LEU A 159 15.89 -15.07 7.05
C LEU A 159 16.73 -14.03 6.32
N ALA A 160 17.53 -14.48 5.34
CA ALA A 160 18.24 -13.58 4.46
C ALA A 160 17.25 -12.73 3.65
N THR A 161 17.48 -11.42 3.62
CA THR A 161 16.67 -10.51 2.82
C THR A 161 16.78 -10.86 1.32
N PRO A 162 15.68 -10.88 0.54
CA PRO A 162 15.76 -11.07 -0.89
C PRO A 162 16.69 -10.05 -1.55
N THR A 163 17.45 -10.50 -2.55
CA THR A 163 18.37 -9.66 -3.32
C THR A 163 17.93 -9.59 -4.79
N ASP A 164 18.54 -8.68 -5.55
CA ASP A 164 18.27 -8.52 -6.99
C ASP A 164 16.78 -8.31 -7.33
N PHE A 165 16.03 -7.70 -6.41
CA PHE A 165 14.62 -7.40 -6.64
C PHE A 165 14.48 -6.36 -7.75
N LYS A 166 13.89 -6.79 -8.86
CA LYS A 166 13.68 -5.96 -10.05
C LYS A 166 12.23 -6.01 -10.48
N ALA A 167 11.75 -4.88 -10.98
CA ALA A 167 10.47 -4.75 -11.65
C ALA A 167 10.75 -4.21 -13.05
N VAL A 168 10.32 -4.92 -14.09
CA VAL A 168 10.61 -4.57 -15.48
C VAL A 168 9.32 -4.59 -16.29
N PRO A 169 9.01 -3.54 -17.07
CA PRO A 169 7.87 -3.56 -17.98
C PRO A 169 8.05 -4.66 -19.05
N VAL A 170 6.99 -5.39 -19.30
CA VAL A 170 6.85 -6.37 -20.39
C VAL A 170 5.51 -6.14 -21.09
N ALA A 171 5.29 -6.75 -22.24
CA ALA A 171 4.06 -6.55 -23.01
C ALA A 171 2.79 -6.89 -22.21
N GLU A 172 2.87 -7.88 -21.33
CA GLU A 172 1.74 -8.34 -20.52
C GLU A 172 1.57 -7.60 -19.19
N GLY A 173 2.46 -6.64 -18.85
CA GLY A 173 2.41 -5.88 -17.58
C GLY A 173 3.79 -5.64 -16.97
N MET A 174 3.92 -5.86 -15.66
CA MET A 174 5.19 -5.70 -14.93
C MET A 174 5.68 -7.05 -14.42
N ARG A 175 6.86 -7.48 -14.89
CA ARG A 175 7.54 -8.67 -14.39
C ARG A 175 8.42 -8.33 -13.22
N LEU A 176 8.17 -8.99 -12.09
CA LEU A 176 8.95 -8.90 -10.87
C LEU A 176 9.84 -10.13 -10.76
N THR A 177 11.11 -9.95 -10.44
CA THR A 177 12.07 -11.06 -10.23
C THR A 177 12.98 -10.76 -9.05
N TRP A 178 13.43 -11.78 -8.35
CA TRP A 178 14.35 -11.67 -7.21
C TRP A 178 15.12 -12.95 -6.96
N ASN A 179 16.14 -12.85 -6.11
CA ASN A 179 16.89 -13.99 -5.61
C ASN A 179 16.67 -14.09 -4.09
N ALA A 180 16.24 -15.24 -3.61
CA ALA A 180 15.88 -15.42 -2.22
C ALA A 180 16.01 -16.88 -1.78
N PRO A 181 17.25 -17.37 -1.54
CA PRO A 181 17.45 -18.72 -1.06
C PRO A 181 16.93 -18.91 0.37
N GLY A 182 16.25 -20.00 0.62
CA GLY A 182 15.80 -20.37 1.96
C GLY A 182 14.41 -19.84 2.37
N GLN A 183 13.74 -19.03 1.52
CA GLN A 183 12.35 -18.66 1.75
C GLN A 183 11.40 -19.63 1.04
N THR A 184 10.21 -19.84 1.61
CA THR A 184 9.19 -20.74 1.06
C THR A 184 8.00 -20.00 0.44
N ALA A 185 7.83 -18.72 0.77
CA ALA A 185 6.80 -17.89 0.19
C ALA A 185 7.23 -16.42 0.18
N PHE A 186 6.57 -15.62 -0.67
CA PHE A 186 6.82 -14.20 -0.83
C PHE A 186 5.52 -13.44 -0.83
N ARG A 187 5.48 -12.37 -0.05
CA ARG A 187 4.38 -11.41 -0.06
C ARG A 187 4.80 -10.20 -0.85
N ILE A 188 4.00 -9.83 -1.82
CA ILE A 188 4.23 -8.71 -2.73
C ILE A 188 3.20 -7.63 -2.43
N PHE A 189 3.67 -6.40 -2.29
CA PHE A 189 2.81 -5.23 -2.18
C PHE A 189 3.11 -4.27 -3.33
N ARG A 190 2.11 -3.50 -3.72
CA ARG A 190 2.22 -2.47 -4.75
C ARG A 190 1.65 -1.15 -4.25
N LYS A 191 2.34 -0.07 -4.56
CA LYS A 191 1.85 1.29 -4.49
C LYS A 191 1.70 1.80 -5.92
N ALA A 192 0.51 2.28 -6.29
CA ALA A 192 0.21 2.79 -7.62
C ALA A 192 -0.19 4.26 -7.54
N GLY A 193 0.40 5.11 -8.41
CA GLY A 193 0.08 6.53 -8.51
C GLY A 193 0.15 7.25 -7.17
N GLU A 194 -0.91 8.00 -6.86
CA GLU A 194 -1.05 8.82 -5.65
C GLU A 194 -1.47 8.07 -4.39
N GLN A 195 -1.51 6.75 -4.40
CA GLN A 195 -1.85 5.97 -3.21
C GLN A 195 -0.93 6.34 -2.05
N SER A 196 -1.49 6.52 -0.85
CA SER A 196 -0.71 6.89 0.34
C SER A 196 0.07 5.71 0.91
N GLN A 197 -0.47 4.49 0.82
CA GLN A 197 0.12 3.27 1.37
C GLN A 197 0.13 2.14 0.32
N PRO A 198 1.15 1.25 0.38
CA PRO A 198 1.14 0.04 -0.42
C PRO A 198 -0.02 -0.88 -0.03
N SER A 199 -0.63 -1.54 -1.00
CA SER A 199 -1.60 -2.62 -0.81
C SER A 199 -1.01 -3.97 -1.17
N GLN A 200 -1.42 -5.03 -0.49
CA GLN A 200 -0.99 -6.37 -0.84
C GLN A 200 -1.53 -6.76 -2.21
N LEU A 201 -0.62 -7.15 -3.11
CA LEU A 201 -0.92 -7.54 -4.48
C LEU A 201 -1.07 -9.05 -4.60
N ALA A 202 -0.09 -9.79 -4.07
CA ALA A 202 -0.05 -11.25 -4.19
C ALA A 202 0.77 -11.91 -3.09
N VAL A 203 0.59 -13.24 -2.99
CA VAL A 203 1.51 -14.15 -2.30
C VAL A 203 1.90 -15.24 -3.30
N THR A 204 3.18 -15.55 -3.41
CA THR A 204 3.72 -16.55 -4.33
C THR A 204 4.82 -17.38 -3.67
N ASP A 205 5.01 -18.61 -4.12
CA ASP A 205 6.12 -19.50 -3.75
C ASP A 205 7.27 -19.47 -4.77
N LYS A 206 7.10 -18.73 -5.87
CA LYS A 206 8.11 -18.61 -6.93
C LYS A 206 8.93 -17.34 -6.78
N PRO A 207 10.20 -17.33 -7.23
CA PRO A 207 11.06 -16.14 -7.19
C PRO A 207 10.76 -15.15 -8.33
N GLU A 208 9.52 -15.17 -8.82
CA GLU A 208 9.02 -14.26 -9.85
C GLU A 208 7.51 -14.03 -9.71
N TYR A 209 7.04 -12.92 -10.25
CA TYR A 209 5.61 -12.62 -10.34
C TYR A 209 5.35 -11.70 -11.54
N LEU A 210 4.24 -11.92 -12.25
CA LEU A 210 3.77 -11.05 -13.32
C LEU A 210 2.51 -10.29 -12.87
N ASP A 211 2.64 -8.98 -12.74
CA ASP A 211 1.51 -8.09 -12.46
C ASP A 211 0.89 -7.62 -13.79
N THR A 212 -0.19 -8.27 -14.18
CA THR A 212 -0.94 -7.95 -15.41
C THR A 212 -1.97 -6.83 -15.23
N SER A 213 -2.08 -6.28 -14.01
CA SER A 213 -3.05 -5.24 -13.67
C SER A 213 -2.45 -3.82 -13.68
N THR A 214 -1.37 -3.64 -14.44
CA THR A 214 -0.70 -2.34 -14.59
C THR A 214 -1.18 -1.61 -15.82
N GLU A 215 -1.15 -0.28 -15.74
CA GLU A 215 -1.52 0.63 -16.83
C GLU A 215 -0.32 1.48 -17.24
N TYR A 216 -0.13 1.69 -18.52
CA TYR A 216 0.91 2.59 -19.03
C TYR A 216 0.70 4.03 -18.52
N GLY A 217 1.79 4.72 -18.22
CA GLY A 217 1.74 6.09 -17.68
C GLY A 217 1.48 6.20 -16.18
N THR A 218 1.06 5.14 -15.51
CA THR A 218 0.90 5.11 -14.06
C THR A 218 2.20 4.70 -13.38
N ALA A 219 2.62 5.45 -12.36
CA ALA A 219 3.82 5.13 -11.60
C ALA A 219 3.57 4.02 -10.58
N TYR A 220 4.44 3.02 -10.54
CA TYR A 220 4.36 1.89 -9.62
C TYR A 220 5.64 1.76 -8.79
N LYS A 221 5.47 1.43 -7.52
CA LYS A 221 6.54 0.98 -6.64
C LYS A 221 6.13 -0.33 -5.98
N TYR A 222 6.99 -1.33 -6.04
CA TYR A 222 6.75 -2.65 -5.49
C TYR A 222 7.58 -2.88 -4.23
N TYR A 223 7.03 -3.71 -3.35
CA TYR A 223 7.64 -4.10 -2.10
C TYR A 223 7.56 -5.62 -1.97
N LEU A 224 8.65 -6.23 -1.59
CA LEU A 224 8.79 -7.68 -1.49
C LEU A 224 9.21 -8.07 -0.08
N GLN A 225 8.56 -9.07 0.48
CA GLN A 225 8.88 -9.66 1.77
C GLN A 225 8.90 -11.16 1.66
N GLY A 226 10.01 -11.79 2.03
CA GLY A 226 10.12 -13.24 2.12
C GLY A 226 9.50 -13.75 3.43
N ILE A 227 8.95 -14.96 3.39
CA ILE A 227 8.28 -15.62 4.52
C ILE A 227 8.79 -17.05 4.62
N HIS A 228 9.02 -17.51 5.84
CA HIS A 228 9.23 -18.92 6.19
C HIS A 228 8.57 -19.16 7.55
N ASP A 229 7.56 -20.03 7.57
CA ASP A 229 6.71 -20.25 8.74
C ASP A 229 6.15 -18.95 9.33
N LYS A 230 6.63 -18.55 10.51
CA LYS A 230 6.23 -17.29 11.18
C LYS A 230 7.27 -16.17 11.09
N ALA A 231 8.43 -16.46 10.52
CA ALA A 231 9.48 -15.48 10.31
C ALA A 231 9.28 -14.76 8.98
N GLU A 232 9.57 -13.47 8.97
CA GLU A 232 9.49 -12.59 7.81
C GLU A 232 10.84 -11.92 7.59
N THR A 233 11.20 -11.64 6.33
CA THR A 233 12.37 -10.81 6.04
C THR A 233 12.07 -9.33 6.27
N ALA A 234 13.10 -8.51 6.27
CA ALA A 234 12.92 -7.08 5.99
C ALA A 234 12.27 -6.92 4.61
N VAL A 235 11.50 -5.84 4.45
CA VAL A 235 10.89 -5.50 3.16
C VAL A 235 11.96 -4.89 2.26
N VAL A 236 12.06 -5.36 1.01
CA VAL A 236 12.84 -4.71 -0.04
C VAL A 236 11.92 -3.98 -1.01
N GLU A 237 12.43 -2.90 -1.56
CA GLU A 237 11.67 -2.01 -2.43
C GLU A 237 12.28 -2.01 -3.85
N SER A 238 11.42 -1.90 -4.87
CA SER A 238 11.87 -1.61 -6.24
C SER A 238 12.14 -0.11 -6.41
N ASP A 239 12.78 0.24 -7.52
CA ASP A 239 12.71 1.61 -8.03
C ASP A 239 11.26 2.01 -8.34
N LEU A 240 11.01 3.32 -8.43
CA LEU A 240 9.75 3.84 -8.93
C LEU A 240 9.76 3.72 -10.47
N ILE A 241 8.78 3.02 -11.03
CA ILE A 241 8.71 2.72 -12.45
C ILE A 241 7.40 3.24 -13.02
N THR A 242 7.49 4.00 -14.10
CA THR A 242 6.33 4.40 -14.90
C THR A 242 6.42 3.69 -16.24
N PRO A 243 5.69 2.57 -16.43
CA PRO A 243 5.77 1.82 -17.67
C PRO A 243 5.27 2.67 -18.85
N LYS A 244 6.02 2.58 -19.94
CA LYS A 244 5.63 3.15 -21.22
C LYS A 244 5.35 2.00 -22.18
N ASP A 245 4.37 2.18 -23.01
CA ASP A 245 4.12 1.24 -24.08
C ASP A 245 5.17 1.42 -25.17
N ILE A 246 6.08 0.46 -25.24
CA ILE A 246 7.13 0.36 -26.26
C ILE A 246 7.08 -0.99 -26.99
N PHE A 247 6.02 -1.75 -26.80
CA PHE A 247 5.86 -3.11 -27.28
C PHE A 247 5.00 -3.11 -28.55
N PRO A 248 5.59 -3.39 -29.72
CA PRO A 248 4.82 -3.45 -30.95
C PRO A 248 3.84 -4.62 -30.93
N PRO A 249 2.74 -4.53 -31.70
CA PRO A 249 1.86 -5.67 -31.95
C PRO A 249 2.60 -6.84 -32.58
N GLN A 250 2.01 -8.02 -32.53
CA GLN A 250 2.55 -9.17 -33.28
C GLN A 250 2.48 -8.91 -34.77
N ALA A 251 3.48 -9.41 -35.50
CA ALA A 251 3.47 -9.36 -36.96
C ALA A 251 2.23 -10.06 -37.53
N PRO A 252 1.47 -9.41 -38.42
CA PRO A 252 0.33 -10.04 -39.06
C PRO A 252 0.68 -11.38 -39.71
N SER A 253 -0.16 -12.40 -39.56
CA SER A 253 0.07 -13.76 -40.01
C SER A 253 -0.99 -14.19 -41.03
N GLY A 254 -0.71 -15.28 -41.75
CA GLY A 254 -1.68 -15.87 -42.70
C GLY A 254 -2.02 -14.99 -43.87
N LEU A 255 -1.08 -14.10 -44.29
CA LEU A 255 -1.26 -13.26 -45.47
C LEU A 255 -1.42 -14.11 -46.74
N THR A 256 -2.51 -13.85 -47.46
CA THR A 256 -2.81 -14.48 -48.77
C THR A 256 -3.10 -13.40 -49.82
N ALA A 257 -2.85 -13.72 -51.07
CA ALA A 257 -3.16 -12.88 -52.22
C ALA A 257 -3.92 -13.70 -53.27
N ALA A 258 -5.03 -13.13 -53.77
CA ALA A 258 -5.80 -13.73 -54.87
C ALA A 258 -6.01 -12.71 -55.97
N ILE A 259 -6.01 -13.18 -57.24
CA ILE A 259 -6.32 -12.35 -58.39
C ILE A 259 -7.84 -12.18 -58.46
N GLY A 260 -8.30 -10.94 -58.33
CA GLY A 260 -9.70 -10.53 -58.54
C GLY A 260 -9.87 -9.82 -59.88
N VAL A 261 -11.08 -9.29 -60.14
CA VAL A 261 -11.36 -8.50 -61.33
C VAL A 261 -10.73 -7.11 -61.23
N GLY A 262 -9.55 -6.96 -61.87
CA GLY A 262 -8.80 -5.71 -61.89
C GLY A 262 -8.17 -5.33 -60.54
N ALA A 263 -7.91 -6.31 -59.67
CA ALA A 263 -7.30 -6.09 -58.39
C ALA A 263 -6.56 -7.34 -57.88
N VAL A 264 -5.58 -7.15 -57.00
CA VAL A 264 -5.07 -8.18 -56.11
C VAL A 264 -5.77 -8.02 -54.78
N GLU A 265 -6.51 -9.07 -54.37
CA GLU A 265 -7.20 -9.13 -53.11
C GLU A 265 -6.29 -9.76 -52.04
N LEU A 266 -6.01 -8.99 -50.98
CA LEU A 266 -5.18 -9.41 -49.85
C LEU A 266 -6.08 -9.70 -48.63
N ALA A 267 -5.80 -10.79 -47.94
CA ALA A 267 -6.41 -11.11 -46.67
C ALA A 267 -5.40 -11.71 -45.70
N TRP A 268 -5.55 -11.45 -44.42
CA TRP A 268 -4.67 -11.96 -43.36
C TRP A 268 -5.41 -12.21 -42.08
N THR A 269 -4.75 -12.84 -41.09
CA THR A 269 -5.32 -13.09 -39.78
C THR A 269 -5.39 -11.78 -39.00
N ARG A 270 -6.54 -11.52 -38.35
CA ARG A 270 -6.73 -10.34 -37.54
C ARG A 270 -5.85 -10.39 -36.26
N ASN A 271 -5.17 -9.30 -35.95
CA ASN A 271 -4.52 -9.08 -34.67
C ASN A 271 -5.55 -8.99 -33.54
N THR A 272 -5.20 -9.48 -32.34
CA THR A 272 -6.09 -9.58 -31.18
C THR A 272 -5.69 -8.70 -30.00
N GLU A 273 -4.60 -7.97 -30.12
CA GLU A 273 -4.10 -7.03 -29.11
C GLU A 273 -5.14 -5.93 -28.86
N THR A 274 -5.35 -5.58 -27.59
CA THR A 274 -6.38 -4.61 -27.17
C THR A 274 -6.08 -3.18 -27.60
N ASP A 275 -4.82 -2.88 -27.83
CA ASP A 275 -4.29 -1.59 -28.26
C ASP A 275 -4.01 -1.52 -29.77
N PHE A 276 -4.34 -2.58 -30.53
CA PHE A 276 -4.25 -2.57 -31.98
C PHE A 276 -5.00 -1.36 -32.57
N LYS A 277 -4.36 -0.68 -33.53
CA LYS A 277 -4.92 0.50 -34.17
C LYS A 277 -5.23 0.27 -35.65
N GLU A 278 -4.22 -0.11 -36.45
CA GLU A 278 -4.35 -0.18 -37.92
C GLU A 278 -3.33 -1.13 -38.52
N TYR A 279 -3.60 -1.53 -39.78
CA TYR A 279 -2.63 -2.17 -40.65
C TYR A 279 -2.08 -1.20 -41.69
N ARG A 280 -0.84 -1.48 -42.13
CA ARG A 280 -0.18 -0.85 -43.22
C ARG A 280 0.20 -1.91 -44.26
N VAL A 281 -0.07 -1.65 -45.54
CA VAL A 281 0.22 -2.56 -46.67
C VAL A 281 1.41 -2.02 -47.41
N PHE A 282 2.35 -2.89 -47.67
CA PHE A 282 3.54 -2.61 -48.47
C PHE A 282 3.59 -3.51 -49.68
N ARG A 283 3.95 -2.95 -50.83
CA ARG A 283 4.09 -3.64 -52.10
C ARG A 283 5.51 -3.45 -52.64
N SER A 284 6.09 -4.50 -53.17
CA SER A 284 7.27 -4.50 -54.04
C SER A 284 6.86 -4.95 -55.42
N GLU A 285 7.30 -4.23 -56.45
CA GLU A 285 7.13 -4.60 -57.85
C GLU A 285 8.42 -5.21 -58.35
N GLU A 286 8.32 -6.33 -59.06
CA GLU A 286 9.43 -7.16 -59.50
C GLU A 286 10.33 -7.54 -58.30
N ASN A 287 11.53 -7.14 -58.22
CA ASN A 287 12.40 -7.32 -57.05
C ASN A 287 12.82 -5.98 -56.44
N GLY A 288 12.00 -4.94 -56.67
CA GLY A 288 12.23 -3.60 -56.12
C GLY A 288 12.00 -3.48 -54.62
N PRO A 289 12.20 -2.29 -54.07
CA PRO A 289 11.96 -2.04 -52.67
C PRO A 289 10.46 -2.11 -52.32
N TYR A 290 10.15 -2.44 -51.08
CA TYR A 290 8.78 -2.34 -50.56
C TYR A 290 8.41 -0.87 -50.37
N ILE A 291 7.29 -0.45 -50.93
CA ILE A 291 6.69 0.87 -50.74
C ILE A 291 5.34 0.73 -50.04
N GLN A 292 5.03 1.62 -49.16
CA GLN A 292 3.72 1.64 -48.49
C GLN A 292 2.66 2.10 -49.49
N ILE A 293 1.62 1.28 -49.69
CA ILE A 293 0.52 1.55 -50.61
C ILE A 293 -0.81 1.83 -49.90
N ALA A 294 -0.92 1.43 -48.63
CA ALA A 294 -2.08 1.72 -47.81
C ALA A 294 -1.71 1.82 -46.32
N ALA A 295 -2.53 2.57 -45.56
CA ALA A 295 -2.50 2.71 -44.13
C ALA A 295 -3.93 2.98 -43.59
N GLY A 296 -4.11 2.96 -42.28
CA GLY A 296 -5.42 3.23 -41.66
C GLY A 296 -6.42 2.09 -41.87
N LEU A 297 -5.98 0.87 -42.08
CA LEU A 297 -6.86 -0.27 -42.30
C LEU A 297 -7.18 -0.94 -40.94
N GLU A 298 -8.45 -0.94 -40.57
CA GLU A 298 -8.92 -1.64 -39.36
C GLU A 298 -9.32 -3.10 -39.64
N ALA A 299 -9.69 -3.39 -40.89
CA ALA A 299 -10.06 -4.73 -41.34
C ALA A 299 -8.85 -5.46 -41.93
N PRO A 300 -8.72 -6.79 -41.73
CA PRO A 300 -7.60 -7.58 -42.21
C PRO A 300 -7.72 -7.96 -43.72
N ILE A 301 -8.12 -7.01 -44.54
CA ILE A 301 -8.32 -7.16 -46.00
C ILE A 301 -7.92 -5.88 -46.70
N TYR A 302 -7.41 -6.02 -47.93
CA TYR A 302 -7.13 -4.88 -48.81
C TYR A 302 -7.20 -5.29 -50.30
N SER A 303 -7.77 -4.43 -51.14
CA SER A 303 -7.79 -4.60 -52.62
C SER A 303 -6.81 -3.64 -53.28
N ASP A 304 -5.75 -4.16 -53.83
CA ASP A 304 -4.80 -3.36 -54.66
C ASP A 304 -5.31 -3.31 -56.10
N ARG A 305 -5.81 -2.16 -56.49
CA ARG A 305 -6.31 -1.90 -57.87
C ARG A 305 -5.28 -1.19 -58.76
N LYS A 306 -4.09 -0.87 -58.21
CA LYS A 306 -3.02 -0.23 -58.96
C LYS A 306 -2.01 -1.28 -59.43
N ILE A 307 -2.50 -2.23 -60.21
CA ILE A 307 -1.74 -3.35 -60.72
C ILE A 307 -1.73 -3.31 -62.27
N GLU A 308 -0.70 -3.91 -62.90
CA GLU A 308 -0.55 -4.00 -64.33
C GLU A 308 -0.44 -5.47 -64.75
N PRO A 309 -1.07 -5.86 -65.89
CA PRO A 309 -0.90 -7.20 -66.45
C PRO A 309 0.58 -7.55 -66.74
N GLY A 310 0.93 -8.79 -66.46
CA GLY A 310 2.30 -9.31 -66.66
C GLY A 310 3.28 -8.98 -65.56
N LYS A 311 2.93 -8.14 -64.58
CA LYS A 311 3.81 -7.75 -63.50
C LYS A 311 3.77 -8.74 -62.35
N HIS A 312 4.94 -8.88 -61.66
CA HIS A 312 5.09 -9.66 -60.46
C HIS A 312 5.12 -8.73 -59.23
N TYR A 313 4.22 -8.98 -58.23
CA TYR A 313 4.10 -8.20 -57.03
C TYR A 313 4.34 -9.05 -55.80
N ARG A 314 4.97 -8.43 -54.77
CA ARG A 314 5.13 -8.99 -53.43
C ARG A 314 4.50 -8.07 -52.42
N TYR A 315 3.77 -8.61 -51.47
CA TYR A 315 3.07 -7.83 -50.42
C TYR A 315 3.52 -8.25 -49.04
N ARG A 316 3.54 -7.29 -48.13
CA ARG A 316 3.75 -7.46 -46.70
C ARG A 316 2.81 -6.55 -45.95
N ILE A 317 2.45 -6.96 -44.73
CA ILE A 317 1.57 -6.19 -43.83
C ILE A 317 2.33 -5.93 -42.53
N SER A 318 2.20 -4.72 -41.97
CA SER A 318 2.60 -4.43 -40.61
C SER A 318 1.38 -3.95 -39.82
N ALA A 319 1.35 -4.24 -38.53
CA ALA A 319 0.38 -3.75 -37.59
C ALA A 319 0.95 -2.54 -36.82
N LEU A 320 0.09 -1.61 -36.44
CA LEU A 320 0.40 -0.44 -35.62
C LEU A 320 -0.55 -0.42 -34.41
N ASP A 321 -0.02 -0.10 -33.24
CA ASP A 321 -0.82 0.13 -32.04
C ASP A 321 -1.23 1.60 -31.86
N GLN A 322 -1.97 1.87 -30.77
CA GLN A 322 -2.45 3.22 -30.45
C GLN A 322 -1.33 4.17 -30.03
N THR A 323 -0.20 3.67 -29.53
CA THR A 323 0.95 4.46 -29.07
C THR A 323 1.97 4.71 -30.17
N GLY A 324 1.85 4.04 -31.33
CA GLY A 324 2.67 4.26 -32.51
C GLY A 324 3.76 3.21 -32.71
N ASN A 325 3.79 2.14 -31.92
CA ASN A 325 4.70 1.04 -32.15
C ASN A 325 4.25 0.24 -33.38
N THR A 326 5.20 -0.12 -34.23
CA THR A 326 4.94 -0.84 -35.50
C THR A 326 5.53 -2.24 -35.40
N SER A 327 4.75 -3.25 -35.74
CA SER A 327 5.20 -4.65 -35.79
C SER A 327 6.26 -4.88 -36.83
N ASP A 328 6.98 -5.97 -36.67
CA ASP A 328 7.70 -6.56 -37.83
C ASP A 328 6.70 -6.83 -38.96
N PRO A 329 7.14 -6.76 -40.23
CA PRO A 329 6.28 -7.10 -41.35
C PRO A 329 5.95 -8.60 -41.36
N SER A 330 4.79 -8.94 -41.92
CA SER A 330 4.40 -10.32 -42.19
C SER A 330 5.40 -11.01 -43.13
N GLU A 331 5.34 -12.33 -43.15
CA GLU A 331 5.92 -13.07 -44.29
C GLU A 331 5.32 -12.55 -45.61
N PRO A 332 6.13 -12.46 -46.69
CA PRO A 332 5.66 -11.96 -47.96
C PRO A 332 4.76 -12.95 -48.67
N VAL A 333 3.78 -12.43 -49.39
CA VAL A 333 3.04 -13.20 -50.39
C VAL A 333 3.36 -12.65 -51.76
N GLU A 334 3.47 -13.54 -52.77
CA GLU A 334 3.81 -13.20 -54.13
C GLU A 334 2.68 -13.54 -55.09
N VAL A 335 2.50 -12.70 -56.12
CA VAL A 335 1.47 -12.91 -57.12
C VAL A 335 1.91 -12.30 -58.45
N THR A 336 1.65 -13.02 -59.55
CA THR A 336 1.85 -12.51 -60.93
C THR A 336 0.48 -12.23 -61.52
N VAL A 337 0.27 -11.01 -61.97
CA VAL A 337 -0.99 -10.60 -62.64
C VAL A 337 -1.01 -11.14 -64.07
N PRO A 338 -2.04 -11.91 -64.46
CA PRO A 338 -2.11 -12.50 -65.80
C PRO A 338 -2.25 -11.46 -66.92
#